data_59f29fde0e172990f150b437e9bcc971
#
_entry.id   59f29fde0e172990f150b437e9bcc971
#
_cell.length_a   1.000
_cell.length_b   1.000
_cell.length_c   1.000
_cell.angle_alpha   90.00
_cell.angle_beta   90.00
_cell.angle_gamma   90.00
#
_symmetry.space_group_name_H-M   'P 1'
#
loop_
_entity.id
_entity.type
_entity.pdbx_description
1 polymer ?
#
loop_
_entity_poly.entity_id
_entity_poly.type
_entity_poly.pdbx_seq_one_letter_code
_entity_poly.pdbx_strand_id
1 'polypeptide(L)'
;MNCIVCNNESTESFQTEDTKIYWKCRFCLAKFLDPSFYIELNIEKERYLEHDNRVDDEAYRSFLSRLSSPLQEKLSIGAKGLDFGCGHGPALADMLQSEGFEVDLYDPFFFPNKKVFSKKYHFISCTETVEHFHNPFQEFNTLDNLLMSGGWLGIMTSFLTSDDAFESWYYRRDPTHVTFYSEKTFEVIAEQRNWDYEIKSKDIVLLHKPNE
;
A
#
# COMPACT_ATOMS: atom_id res chain seq x y z
N MET A 1 -18.55 4.49 13.49
CA MET A 1 -18.13 3.97 12.16
C MET A 1 -17.20 2.78 12.39
N ASN A 2 -17.30 1.73 11.61
CA ASN A 2 -16.30 0.65 11.68
C ASN A 2 -14.97 1.11 11.06
N CYS A 3 -13.88 0.58 11.55
CA CYS A 3 -12.55 0.83 10.97
C CYS A 3 -12.49 0.34 9.53
N ILE A 4 -12.13 1.20 8.58
CA ILE A 4 -12.02 0.83 7.16
C ILE A 4 -10.87 -0.13 6.87
N VAL A 5 -9.91 -0.30 7.82
CA VAL A 5 -8.74 -1.18 7.67
C VAL A 5 -8.99 -2.57 8.26
N CYS A 6 -9.47 -2.66 9.51
CA CYS A 6 -9.61 -3.93 10.22
C CYS A 6 -11.06 -4.33 10.55
N ASN A 7 -12.02 -3.50 10.16
CA ASN A 7 -13.46 -3.68 10.40
C ASN A 7 -13.88 -3.73 11.88
N ASN A 8 -13.01 -3.35 12.82
CA ASN A 8 -13.33 -3.25 14.24
C ASN A 8 -14.22 -2.03 14.52
N GLU A 9 -15.12 -2.14 15.50
CA GLU A 9 -16.08 -1.08 15.86
C GLU A 9 -15.47 0.01 16.77
N SER A 10 -14.27 -0.19 17.31
CA SER A 10 -13.58 0.71 18.24
C SER A 10 -12.94 1.90 17.54
N THR A 11 -13.74 2.78 16.93
CA THR A 11 -13.24 4.00 16.31
C THR A 11 -13.71 5.25 17.05
N GLU A 12 -12.88 6.29 17.02
CA GLU A 12 -13.19 7.62 17.51
C GLU A 12 -12.83 8.66 16.46
N SER A 13 -13.65 9.70 16.32
CA SER A 13 -13.37 10.82 15.44
C SER A 13 -12.62 11.92 16.18
N PHE A 14 -11.77 12.64 15.46
CA PHE A 14 -11.12 13.86 15.93
C PHE A 14 -10.98 14.85 14.77
N GLN A 15 -10.87 16.12 15.11
CA GLN A 15 -10.71 17.19 14.13
C GLN A 15 -9.29 17.78 14.24
N THR A 16 -8.69 18.05 13.08
CA THR A 16 -7.39 18.69 12.96
C THR A 16 -7.52 20.22 12.85
N GLU A 17 -6.43 20.96 13.05
CA GLU A 17 -6.42 22.43 12.95
C GLU A 17 -6.89 22.94 11.58
N ASP A 18 -6.64 22.19 10.50
CA ASP A 18 -7.15 22.48 9.15
C ASP A 18 -8.63 22.08 8.93
N THR A 19 -9.36 21.84 10.02
CA THR A 19 -10.79 21.51 10.08
C THR A 19 -11.21 20.19 9.46
N LYS A 20 -10.28 19.35 8.99
CA LYS A 20 -10.58 18.02 8.49
C LYS A 20 -10.93 17.08 9.65
N ILE A 21 -11.85 16.18 9.40
CA ILE A 21 -12.24 15.13 10.35
C ILE A 21 -11.50 13.84 9.97
N TYR A 22 -10.88 13.24 10.98
CA TYR A 22 -10.25 11.93 10.88
C TYR A 22 -10.86 10.97 11.90
N TRP A 23 -10.73 9.69 11.60
CA TRP A 23 -11.08 8.59 12.50
C TRP A 23 -9.82 7.86 12.94
N LYS A 24 -9.76 7.45 14.19
CA LYS A 24 -8.71 6.60 14.74
C LYS A 24 -9.31 5.29 15.20
N CYS A 25 -8.75 4.18 14.77
CA CYS A 25 -9.08 2.86 15.31
C CYS A 25 -8.28 2.60 16.59
N ARG A 26 -8.93 2.31 17.70
CA ARG A 26 -8.25 1.97 18.96
C ARG A 26 -7.66 0.56 18.97
N PHE A 27 -8.07 -0.29 18.03
CA PHE A 27 -7.60 -1.67 17.91
C PHE A 27 -6.36 -1.80 17.04
N CYS A 28 -6.42 -1.39 15.76
CA CYS A 28 -5.29 -1.50 14.84
C CYS A 28 -4.44 -0.23 14.75
N LEU A 29 -4.82 0.84 15.42
CA LEU A 29 -4.18 2.16 15.44
C LEU A 29 -4.12 2.89 14.09
N ALA A 30 -4.79 2.39 13.06
CA ALA A 30 -4.94 3.12 11.81
C ALA A 30 -5.69 4.43 12.03
N LYS A 31 -5.28 5.48 11.30
CA LYS A 31 -6.05 6.70 11.15
C LYS A 31 -6.54 6.81 9.71
N PHE A 32 -7.68 7.40 9.51
CA PHE A 32 -8.22 7.59 8.16
C PHE A 32 -9.10 8.84 8.07
N LEU A 33 -9.06 9.47 6.92
CA LEU A 33 -9.84 10.66 6.62
C LEU A 33 -11.33 10.31 6.56
N ASP A 34 -12.19 11.19 7.08
CA ASP A 34 -13.63 11.02 6.92
C ASP A 34 -13.99 11.10 5.43
N PRO A 35 -14.83 10.18 4.90
CA PRO A 35 -15.15 10.13 3.47
C PRO A 35 -15.75 11.42 2.89
N SER A 36 -16.34 12.29 3.73
CA SER A 36 -16.85 13.60 3.29
C SER A 36 -15.77 14.57 2.81
N PHE A 37 -14.50 14.26 3.09
CA PHE A 37 -13.33 15.05 2.67
C PHE A 37 -12.55 14.41 1.50
N TYR A 38 -13.01 13.28 0.96
CA TYR A 38 -12.35 12.67 -0.20
C TYR A 38 -12.49 13.58 -1.42
N ILE A 39 -11.40 13.74 -2.15
CA ILE A 39 -11.39 14.50 -3.39
C ILE A 39 -12.03 13.69 -4.54
N GLU A 40 -12.45 14.37 -5.58
CA GLU A 40 -12.98 13.72 -6.78
C GLU A 40 -11.90 12.97 -7.55
N LEU A 41 -12.25 11.84 -8.18
CA LEU A 41 -11.32 10.95 -8.89
C LEU A 41 -10.52 11.62 -10.01
N ASN A 42 -11.10 12.63 -10.67
CA ASN A 42 -10.39 13.40 -11.69
C ASN A 42 -9.28 14.28 -11.09
N ILE A 43 -9.53 14.88 -9.92
CA ILE A 43 -8.54 15.69 -9.17
C ILE A 43 -7.44 14.78 -8.64
N GLU A 44 -7.81 13.61 -8.11
CA GLU A 44 -6.87 12.59 -7.66
C GLU A 44 -5.93 12.15 -8.79
N LYS A 45 -6.48 11.86 -9.98
CA LYS A 45 -5.69 11.49 -11.16
C LYS A 45 -4.74 12.61 -11.61
N GLU A 46 -5.21 13.86 -11.61
CA GLU A 46 -4.37 15.02 -11.95
C GLU A 46 -3.21 15.15 -10.97
N ARG A 47 -3.45 14.95 -9.68
CA ARG A 47 -2.43 14.96 -8.64
C ARG A 47 -1.34 13.91 -8.87
N TYR A 48 -1.71 12.69 -9.28
CA TYR A 48 -0.75 11.64 -9.60
C TYR A 48 0.15 11.97 -10.80
N LEU A 49 -0.35 12.75 -11.77
CA LEU A 49 0.45 13.19 -12.93
C LEU A 49 1.48 14.28 -12.57
N GLU A 50 1.38 14.91 -11.40
CA GLU A 50 2.38 15.89 -10.94
C GLU A 50 3.68 15.21 -10.43
N HIS A 51 3.64 13.90 -10.13
CA HIS A 51 4.81 13.15 -9.71
C HIS A 51 5.71 12.83 -10.92
N ASP A 52 7.01 13.12 -10.79
CA ASP A 52 8.01 12.73 -11.82
C ASP A 52 8.50 11.30 -11.53
N ASN A 53 7.73 10.31 -11.98
CA ASN A 53 8.01 8.88 -11.79
C ASN A 53 8.62 8.25 -13.04
N ARG A 54 9.64 8.90 -13.65
CA ARG A 54 10.29 8.36 -14.84
C ARG A 54 10.99 7.04 -14.53
N VAL A 55 10.78 6.06 -15.43
CA VAL A 55 11.31 4.69 -15.28
C VAL A 55 12.84 4.67 -15.21
N ASP A 56 13.52 5.62 -15.88
CA ASP A 56 14.97 5.74 -15.96
C ASP A 56 15.60 6.67 -14.90
N ASP A 57 14.79 7.26 -14.00
CA ASP A 57 15.31 8.14 -12.94
C ASP A 57 16.04 7.35 -11.87
N GLU A 58 17.35 7.58 -11.73
CA GLU A 58 18.21 6.86 -10.79
C GLU A 58 17.82 7.10 -9.32
N ALA A 59 17.39 8.31 -8.95
CA ALA A 59 17.01 8.63 -7.59
C ALA A 59 15.70 7.92 -7.23
N TYR A 60 14.73 7.89 -8.15
CA TYR A 60 13.49 7.16 -7.98
C TYR A 60 13.72 5.64 -7.90
N ARG A 61 14.56 5.08 -8.78
CA ARG A 61 14.96 3.65 -8.72
C ARG A 61 15.67 3.32 -7.40
N SER A 62 16.55 4.19 -6.92
CA SER A 62 17.19 4.02 -5.60
C SER A 62 16.18 4.05 -4.45
N PHE A 63 15.16 4.91 -4.52
CA PHE A 63 14.06 4.92 -3.56
C PHE A 63 13.27 3.60 -3.58
N LEU A 64 12.91 3.11 -4.77
CA LEU A 64 12.16 1.87 -4.96
C LEU A 64 12.97 0.62 -4.57
N SER A 65 14.31 0.66 -4.68
CA SER A 65 15.18 -0.45 -4.29
C SER A 65 15.08 -0.80 -2.81
N ARG A 66 14.63 0.12 -1.99
CA ARG A 66 14.38 -0.10 -0.55
C ARG A 66 13.32 -1.18 -0.30
N LEU A 67 12.32 -1.31 -1.20
CA LEU A 67 11.33 -2.38 -1.17
C LEU A 67 11.77 -3.56 -2.05
N SER A 68 12.23 -3.30 -3.29
CA SER A 68 12.52 -4.39 -4.23
C SER A 68 13.63 -5.31 -3.72
N SER A 69 14.69 -4.77 -3.10
CA SER A 69 15.81 -5.59 -2.61
C SER A 69 15.37 -6.62 -1.56
N PRO A 70 14.75 -6.24 -0.42
CA PRO A 70 14.33 -7.23 0.57
C PRO A 70 13.19 -8.14 0.07
N LEU A 71 12.38 -7.71 -0.91
CA LEU A 71 11.36 -8.56 -1.52
C LEU A 71 12.00 -9.64 -2.40
N GLN A 72 12.96 -9.27 -3.26
CA GLN A 72 13.69 -10.20 -4.14
C GLN A 72 14.39 -11.33 -3.36
N GLU A 73 14.93 -11.05 -2.16
CA GLU A 73 15.55 -12.06 -1.29
C GLU A 73 14.58 -13.19 -0.88
N LYS A 74 13.27 -12.95 -0.97
CA LYS A 74 12.21 -13.90 -0.65
C LYS A 74 11.73 -14.73 -1.85
N LEU A 75 12.17 -14.40 -3.07
CA LEU A 75 11.60 -14.90 -4.30
C LEU A 75 12.60 -15.80 -5.06
N SER A 76 12.04 -16.76 -5.80
CA SER A 76 12.81 -17.53 -6.79
C SER A 76 12.80 -16.80 -8.13
N ILE A 77 13.89 -16.89 -8.88
CA ILE A 77 13.97 -16.35 -10.25
C ILE A 77 12.83 -16.92 -11.11
N GLY A 78 12.22 -16.05 -11.92
CA GLY A 78 11.04 -16.40 -12.72
C GLY A 78 9.72 -16.37 -11.94
N ALA A 79 9.72 -15.93 -10.68
CA ALA A 79 8.48 -15.72 -9.94
C ALA A 79 7.59 -14.70 -10.65
N LYS A 80 6.28 -14.95 -10.61
CA LYS A 80 5.25 -14.09 -11.21
C LYS A 80 4.73 -13.13 -10.17
N GLY A 81 4.78 -11.85 -10.46
CA GLY A 81 4.34 -10.77 -9.59
C GLY A 81 3.30 -9.85 -10.21
N LEU A 82 2.73 -9.03 -9.36
CA LEU A 82 1.84 -7.94 -9.70
C LEU A 82 2.34 -6.66 -9.02
N ASP A 83 2.59 -5.62 -9.80
CA ASP A 83 2.80 -4.28 -9.27
C ASP A 83 1.42 -3.60 -9.21
N PHE A 84 0.86 -3.53 -7.99
CA PHE A 84 -0.49 -3.05 -7.71
C PHE A 84 -0.45 -1.59 -7.26
N GLY A 85 -1.06 -0.71 -8.05
CA GLY A 85 -0.92 0.74 -7.91
C GLY A 85 0.39 1.23 -8.52
N CYS A 86 0.76 0.69 -9.71
CA CYS A 86 2.06 0.95 -10.34
C CYS A 86 2.22 2.38 -10.88
N GLY A 87 1.18 3.22 -10.79
CA GLY A 87 1.20 4.59 -11.30
C GLY A 87 1.40 4.68 -12.81
N HIS A 88 1.74 5.88 -13.30
CA HIS A 88 1.98 6.11 -14.74
C HIS A 88 3.40 5.75 -15.19
N GLY A 89 4.35 5.62 -14.26
CA GLY A 89 5.76 5.28 -14.53
C GLY A 89 6.18 4.04 -13.73
N PRO A 90 5.95 2.80 -14.25
CA PRO A 90 6.12 1.55 -13.49
C PRO A 90 7.59 1.14 -13.34
N ALA A 91 8.41 1.99 -12.72
CA ALA A 91 9.84 1.78 -12.55
C ALA A 91 10.15 0.55 -11.68
N LEU A 92 9.33 0.24 -10.66
CA LEU A 92 9.53 -0.94 -9.81
C LEU A 92 9.37 -2.22 -10.64
N ALA A 93 8.32 -2.29 -11.47
CA ALA A 93 8.11 -3.44 -12.35
C ALA A 93 9.27 -3.60 -13.36
N ASP A 94 9.77 -2.52 -13.95
CA ASP A 94 10.94 -2.54 -14.84
C ASP A 94 12.18 -3.07 -14.13
N MET A 95 12.44 -2.63 -12.90
CA MET A 95 13.56 -3.13 -12.08
C MET A 95 13.44 -4.63 -11.83
N LEU A 96 12.25 -5.10 -11.39
CA LEU A 96 12.02 -6.52 -11.12
C LEU A 96 12.10 -7.37 -12.39
N GLN A 97 11.59 -6.88 -13.54
CA GLN A 97 11.70 -7.57 -14.82
C GLN A 97 13.16 -7.69 -15.29
N SER A 98 13.98 -6.66 -15.05
CA SER A 98 15.42 -6.68 -15.35
C SER A 98 16.17 -7.74 -14.54
N GLU A 99 15.67 -8.10 -13.35
CA GLU A 99 16.21 -9.16 -12.48
C GLU A 99 15.60 -10.55 -12.77
N GLY A 100 14.80 -10.68 -13.83
CA GLY A 100 14.26 -11.95 -14.31
C GLY A 100 12.92 -12.38 -13.73
N PHE A 101 12.18 -11.48 -13.11
CA PHE A 101 10.81 -11.72 -12.65
C PHE A 101 9.80 -11.42 -13.77
N GLU A 102 8.64 -12.12 -13.76
CA GLU A 102 7.51 -11.77 -14.62
C GLU A 102 6.57 -10.85 -13.84
N VAL A 103 6.34 -9.60 -14.27
CA VAL A 103 5.52 -8.65 -13.53
C VAL A 103 4.38 -8.13 -14.38
N ASP A 104 3.14 -8.39 -13.94
CA ASP A 104 1.94 -7.72 -14.44
C ASP A 104 1.78 -6.35 -13.77
N LEU A 105 1.10 -5.43 -14.46
CA LEU A 105 0.82 -4.09 -13.97
C LEU A 105 -0.68 -3.90 -13.73
N TYR A 106 -1.01 -3.24 -12.63
CA TYR A 106 -2.35 -2.74 -12.37
C TYR A 106 -2.31 -1.37 -11.72
N ASP A 107 -3.08 -0.46 -12.28
CA ASP A 107 -3.40 0.83 -11.71
C ASP A 107 -4.78 1.26 -12.22
N PRO A 108 -5.70 1.75 -11.36
CA PRO A 108 -7.06 2.07 -11.79
C PRO A 108 -7.13 3.20 -12.82
N PHE A 109 -6.14 4.10 -12.84
CA PHE A 109 -6.08 5.26 -13.73
C PHE A 109 -5.22 5.05 -14.97
N PHE A 110 -4.09 4.32 -14.82
CA PHE A 110 -3.04 4.27 -15.83
C PHE A 110 -2.91 2.89 -16.48
N PHE A 111 -3.17 1.81 -15.73
CA PHE A 111 -3.13 0.43 -16.20
C PHE A 111 -4.36 -0.37 -15.75
N PRO A 112 -5.57 -0.01 -16.21
CA PRO A 112 -6.84 -0.57 -15.71
C PRO A 112 -7.16 -1.97 -16.24
N ASN A 113 -6.15 -2.84 -16.31
CA ASN A 113 -6.27 -4.20 -16.84
C ASN A 113 -6.88 -5.16 -15.81
N LYS A 114 -8.18 -5.29 -15.83
CA LYS A 114 -8.92 -6.19 -14.91
C LYS A 114 -8.60 -7.68 -15.06
N LYS A 115 -7.89 -8.11 -16.12
CA LYS A 115 -7.49 -9.53 -16.30
C LYS A 115 -6.52 -9.99 -15.20
N VAL A 116 -5.80 -9.08 -14.56
CA VAL A 116 -4.92 -9.40 -13.42
C VAL A 116 -5.67 -10.07 -12.27
N PHE A 117 -6.95 -9.72 -12.06
CA PHE A 117 -7.78 -10.27 -10.98
C PHE A 117 -8.23 -11.74 -11.22
N SER A 118 -7.97 -12.31 -12.39
CA SER A 118 -8.20 -13.73 -12.67
C SER A 118 -6.95 -14.60 -12.54
N LYS A 119 -5.83 -14.01 -12.11
CA LYS A 119 -4.54 -14.70 -11.96
C LYS A 119 -4.20 -14.89 -10.48
N LYS A 120 -3.11 -15.65 -10.25
CA LYS A 120 -2.46 -15.80 -8.94
C LYS A 120 -0.98 -15.46 -9.07
N TYR A 121 -0.43 -14.87 -8.01
CA TYR A 121 0.92 -14.32 -8.01
C TYR A 121 1.76 -14.89 -6.86
N HIS A 122 3.04 -15.11 -7.12
CA HIS A 122 4.03 -15.47 -6.10
C HIS A 122 4.36 -14.25 -5.22
N PHE A 123 4.25 -13.04 -5.80
CA PHE A 123 4.41 -11.81 -5.02
C PHE A 123 3.53 -10.69 -5.57
N ILE A 124 3.25 -9.73 -4.70
CA ILE A 124 2.58 -8.47 -5.06
C ILE A 124 3.39 -7.33 -4.43
N SER A 125 3.59 -6.23 -5.15
CA SER A 125 4.15 -4.99 -4.64
C SER A 125 3.10 -3.89 -4.60
N CYS A 126 3.11 -3.10 -3.50
CA CYS A 126 2.31 -1.89 -3.33
C CYS A 126 3.25 -0.80 -2.81
N THR A 127 3.68 0.11 -3.69
CA THR A 127 4.63 1.17 -3.35
C THR A 127 3.94 2.52 -3.43
N GLU A 128 3.87 3.25 -2.29
CA GLU A 128 3.13 4.52 -2.18
C GLU A 128 1.72 4.38 -2.80
N THR A 129 0.97 3.38 -2.31
CA THR A 129 -0.32 2.98 -2.88
C THR A 129 -1.38 2.76 -1.81
N VAL A 130 -1.04 2.06 -0.72
CA VAL A 130 -2.04 1.63 0.27
C VAL A 130 -2.66 2.80 1.04
N GLU A 131 -1.96 3.93 1.16
CA GLU A 131 -2.44 5.18 1.76
C GLU A 131 -3.57 5.83 0.97
N HIS A 132 -3.71 5.48 -0.31
CA HIS A 132 -4.78 5.95 -1.19
C HIS A 132 -6.03 5.05 -1.16
N PHE A 133 -6.00 3.93 -0.45
CA PHE A 133 -7.13 3.01 -0.39
C PHE A 133 -8.32 3.63 0.36
N HIS A 134 -9.43 3.81 -0.34
CA HIS A 134 -10.70 4.26 0.25
C HIS A 134 -11.40 3.16 1.05
N ASN A 135 -11.11 1.90 0.75
CA ASN A 135 -11.61 0.72 1.48
C ASN A 135 -10.51 -0.33 1.66
N PRO A 136 -9.51 -0.07 2.51
CA PRO A 136 -8.35 -0.97 2.70
C PRO A 136 -8.74 -2.40 3.05
N PHE A 137 -9.80 -2.60 3.86
CA PHE A 137 -10.24 -3.96 4.23
C PHE A 137 -10.56 -4.81 3.00
N GLN A 138 -11.27 -4.24 2.02
CA GLN A 138 -11.61 -4.94 0.78
C GLN A 138 -10.39 -5.08 -0.15
N GLU A 139 -9.55 -4.06 -0.22
CA GLU A 139 -8.34 -4.12 -1.04
C GLU A 139 -7.38 -5.20 -0.53
N PHE A 140 -7.14 -5.29 0.78
CA PHE A 140 -6.33 -6.36 1.36
C PHE A 140 -6.96 -7.76 1.17
N ASN A 141 -8.30 -7.89 1.16
CA ASN A 141 -8.94 -9.16 0.80
C ASN A 141 -8.75 -9.48 -0.69
N THR A 142 -8.74 -8.48 -1.56
CA THR A 142 -8.43 -8.64 -2.98
C THR A 142 -6.99 -9.13 -3.15
N LEU A 143 -6.02 -8.48 -2.48
CA LEU A 143 -4.61 -8.88 -2.53
C LEU A 143 -4.40 -10.30 -1.98
N ASP A 144 -5.09 -10.67 -0.88
CA ASP A 144 -5.07 -12.04 -0.34
C ASP A 144 -5.57 -13.07 -1.36
N ASN A 145 -6.68 -12.75 -2.03
CA ASN A 145 -7.22 -13.60 -3.08
C ASN A 145 -6.30 -13.75 -4.30
N LEU A 146 -5.46 -12.76 -4.59
CA LEU A 146 -4.51 -12.80 -5.70
C LEU A 146 -3.20 -13.50 -5.33
N LEU A 147 -2.82 -13.48 -4.07
CA LEU A 147 -1.58 -14.07 -3.58
C LEU A 147 -1.71 -15.60 -3.50
N MET A 148 -0.69 -16.31 -3.99
CA MET A 148 -0.56 -17.76 -3.82
C MET A 148 -0.21 -18.11 -2.37
N SER A 149 -0.51 -19.35 -1.93
CA SER A 149 0.11 -19.91 -0.73
C SER A 149 1.63 -19.90 -0.91
N GLY A 150 2.36 -19.50 0.14
CA GLY A 150 3.80 -19.24 0.10
C GLY A 150 4.19 -17.91 -0.55
N GLY A 151 3.23 -17.08 -0.93
CA GLY A 151 3.47 -15.81 -1.62
C GLY A 151 3.77 -14.63 -0.68
N TRP A 152 4.37 -13.57 -1.23
CA TRP A 152 4.79 -12.38 -0.51
C TRP A 152 4.09 -11.12 -0.99
N LEU A 153 3.63 -10.29 -0.07
CA LEU A 153 3.15 -8.94 -0.34
C LEU A 153 4.15 -7.93 0.24
N GLY A 154 4.81 -7.18 -0.64
CA GLY A 154 5.71 -6.09 -0.25
C GLY A 154 4.98 -4.76 -0.29
N ILE A 155 5.00 -4.02 0.81
CA ILE A 155 4.37 -2.70 0.92
C ILE A 155 5.42 -1.67 1.33
N MET A 156 5.42 -0.53 0.62
CA MET A 156 6.12 0.68 1.03
C MET A 156 5.10 1.80 1.17
N THR A 157 4.98 2.34 2.39
CA THR A 157 4.14 3.48 2.77
C THR A 157 4.67 4.06 4.08
N SER A 158 4.60 5.35 4.30
CA SER A 158 5.16 5.95 5.51
C SER A 158 4.33 5.57 6.75
N PHE A 159 4.97 5.00 7.79
CA PHE A 159 4.27 4.59 9.01
C PHE A 159 4.08 5.76 9.97
N LEU A 160 2.88 5.86 10.53
CA LEU A 160 2.58 6.77 11.63
C LEU A 160 3.26 6.26 12.90
N THR A 161 4.16 7.06 13.47
CA THR A 161 4.96 6.68 14.64
C THR A 161 4.31 7.06 15.98
N SER A 162 3.54 8.15 16.02
CA SER A 162 2.84 8.58 17.23
C SER A 162 1.60 9.42 16.88
N ASP A 163 0.67 9.52 17.83
CA ASP A 163 -0.52 10.35 17.68
C ASP A 163 -0.17 11.84 17.59
N ASP A 164 0.77 12.29 18.40
CA ASP A 164 1.19 13.70 18.49
C ASP A 164 1.87 14.20 17.19
N ALA A 165 2.53 13.28 16.46
CA ALA A 165 3.16 13.60 15.19
C ALA A 165 2.14 13.80 14.06
N PHE A 166 0.92 13.27 14.17
CA PHE A 166 -0.04 13.21 13.07
C PHE A 166 -0.43 14.60 12.55
N GLU A 167 -0.67 15.56 13.44
CA GLU A 167 -1.11 16.91 13.09
C GLU A 167 -0.12 17.62 12.17
N SER A 168 1.18 17.56 12.50
CA SER A 168 2.26 18.22 11.76
C SER A 168 2.86 17.38 10.65
N TRP A 169 2.43 16.12 10.49
CA TRP A 169 3.06 15.17 9.58
C TRP A 169 2.84 15.57 8.11
N TYR A 170 3.93 15.72 7.36
CA TYR A 170 3.89 16.14 5.96
C TYR A 170 3.10 15.17 5.08
N TYR A 171 3.16 13.85 5.38
CA TYR A 171 2.51 12.79 4.61
C TYR A 171 0.97 12.92 4.60
N ARG A 172 0.38 13.44 5.69
CA ARG A 172 -1.04 13.75 5.81
C ARG A 172 -1.49 14.93 4.93
N ARG A 173 -0.54 15.76 4.46
CA ARG A 173 -0.87 16.98 3.69
C ARG A 173 -1.20 16.70 2.23
N ASP A 174 -0.81 15.52 1.71
CA ASP A 174 -1.26 15.11 0.39
C ASP A 174 -2.77 14.81 0.45
N PRO A 175 -3.60 15.50 -0.38
CA PRO A 175 -5.05 15.35 -0.33
C PRO A 175 -5.54 13.97 -0.81
N THR A 176 -4.69 13.19 -1.47
CA THR A 176 -4.97 11.83 -1.93
C THR A 176 -4.67 10.77 -0.87
N HIS A 177 -3.93 11.12 0.21
CA HIS A 177 -3.66 10.23 1.31
C HIS A 177 -4.86 10.21 2.27
N VAL A 178 -5.59 9.12 2.27
CA VAL A 178 -6.82 8.96 3.05
C VAL A 178 -6.72 7.93 4.16
N THR A 179 -5.72 7.05 4.11
CA THR A 179 -5.49 6.01 5.12
C THR A 179 -4.04 6.02 5.61
N PHE A 180 -3.85 5.97 6.93
CA PHE A 180 -2.53 6.09 7.57
C PHE A 180 -2.30 4.89 8.48
N TYR A 181 -1.20 4.19 8.24
CA TYR A 181 -0.84 2.93 8.87
C TYR A 181 0.27 3.13 9.90
N SER A 182 0.24 2.32 10.93
CA SER A 182 1.35 2.12 11.86
C SER A 182 1.85 0.67 11.76
N GLU A 183 2.96 0.34 12.41
CA GLU A 183 3.42 -1.05 12.52
C GLU A 183 2.31 -1.96 13.10
N LYS A 184 1.60 -1.50 14.15
CA LYS A 184 0.47 -2.23 14.73
C LYS A 184 -0.67 -2.45 13.74
N THR A 185 -0.85 -1.55 12.80
CA THR A 185 -1.88 -1.72 11.75
C THR A 185 -1.55 -2.92 10.87
N PHE A 186 -0.28 -3.05 10.44
CA PHE A 186 0.15 -4.18 9.62
C PHE A 186 0.19 -5.50 10.39
N GLU A 187 0.55 -5.47 11.67
CA GLU A 187 0.41 -6.63 12.55
C GLU A 187 -1.04 -7.16 12.56
N VAL A 188 -2.02 -6.27 12.75
CA VAL A 188 -3.44 -6.66 12.77
C VAL A 188 -3.92 -7.15 11.39
N ILE A 189 -3.46 -6.52 10.29
CA ILE A 189 -3.76 -6.97 8.92
C ILE A 189 -3.24 -8.39 8.70
N ALA A 190 -2.03 -8.69 9.17
CA ALA A 190 -1.41 -10.00 9.08
C ALA A 190 -2.16 -11.04 9.93
N GLU A 191 -2.42 -10.73 11.21
CA GLU A 191 -3.18 -11.60 12.13
C GLU A 191 -4.54 -12.01 11.57
N GLN A 192 -5.30 -11.06 11.00
CA GLN A 192 -6.63 -11.32 10.43
C GLN A 192 -6.61 -12.28 9.23
N ARG A 193 -5.45 -12.46 8.60
CA ARG A 193 -5.28 -13.29 7.40
C ARG A 193 -4.41 -14.52 7.66
N ASN A 194 -3.98 -14.73 8.91
CA ASN A 194 -3.00 -15.74 9.29
C ASN A 194 -1.70 -15.63 8.47
N TRP A 195 -1.24 -14.41 8.23
CA TRP A 195 0.01 -14.11 7.54
C TRP A 195 1.14 -13.87 8.54
N ASP A 196 2.36 -14.23 8.17
CA ASP A 196 3.56 -13.73 8.84
C ASP A 196 3.89 -12.32 8.36
N TYR A 197 4.65 -11.55 9.14
CA TYR A 197 5.09 -10.22 8.72
C TYR A 197 6.50 -9.89 9.20
N GLU A 198 7.18 -9.05 8.42
CA GLU A 198 8.52 -8.52 8.72
C GLU A 198 8.52 -7.01 8.49
N ILE A 199 8.69 -6.21 9.55
CA ILE A 199 8.97 -4.77 9.41
C ILE A 199 10.44 -4.60 9.05
N LYS A 200 10.71 -4.07 7.84
CA LYS A 200 12.09 -3.90 7.34
C LYS A 200 12.64 -2.50 7.65
N SER A 201 11.77 -1.51 7.72
CA SER A 201 12.09 -0.12 8.06
C SER A 201 10.83 0.62 8.50
N LYS A 202 10.96 1.92 8.79
CA LYS A 202 9.83 2.79 9.19
C LYS A 202 8.74 3.00 8.13
N ASP A 203 8.87 2.40 6.98
CA ASP A 203 7.99 2.55 5.83
C ASP A 203 7.90 1.30 4.95
N ILE A 204 8.51 0.17 5.35
CA ILE A 204 8.50 -1.07 4.57
C ILE A 204 8.10 -2.25 5.44
N VAL A 205 7.08 -2.97 4.98
CA VAL A 205 6.65 -4.24 5.53
C VAL A 205 6.57 -5.30 4.44
N LEU A 206 7.03 -6.49 4.75
CA LEU A 206 6.81 -7.70 3.96
C LEU A 206 5.81 -8.59 4.71
N LEU A 207 4.75 -8.98 4.04
CA LEU A 207 3.71 -9.87 4.54
C LEU A 207 3.82 -11.19 3.78
N HIS A 208 3.79 -12.31 4.49
CA HIS A 208 3.94 -13.64 3.92
C HIS A 208 2.68 -14.46 4.15
N LYS A 209 2.07 -14.94 3.09
CA LYS A 209 0.97 -15.89 3.14
C LYS A 209 1.55 -17.31 3.30
N PRO A 210 1.44 -17.98 4.47
CA PRO A 210 2.02 -19.29 4.67
C PRO A 210 1.53 -20.33 3.66
N ASN A 211 2.29 -21.39 3.48
CA ASN A 211 1.81 -22.56 2.76
C ASN A 211 0.69 -23.25 3.56
N GLU A 212 -0.37 -23.63 2.88
CA GLU A 212 -1.44 -24.46 3.45
C GLU A 212 -0.94 -25.88 3.76
#